data_7ff7c68e406d49c5bdc1506057721c10
#
_entry.id   7ff7c68e406d49c5bdc1506057721c10
#
_cell.length_a   1.000
_cell.length_b   1.000
_cell.length_c   1.000
_cell.angle_alpha   90.00
_cell.angle_beta   90.00
_cell.angle_gamma   90.00
#
_symmetry.space_group_name_H-M   'P 1'
#
loop_
_entity.id
_entity.type
_entity.pdbx_description
1 polymer ?
#
loop_
_entity_poly.entity_id
_entity_poly.type
_entity_poly.pdbx_seq_one_letter_code
_entity_poly.pdbx_strand_id
1 'polypeptide(L)'
;MKTLKFIVLAAMMVCGINAMADNHDNLVYNNEEVNGVMVGQTVYKNVDNMLVNYLQYIYKYDNQQRMTENLSQKWNGNEWINDVCIRYQYEGKQVTTTYYKWSKNKKEFVLVPSMTVTMDAETM
;
A
#
# COMPACT_ATOMS: atom_id res chain seq x y z
N MET A 1 21.52 10.24 5.48
CA MET A 1 21.31 10.57 5.37
C MET A 1 20.72 11.32 4.65
N LYS A 2 20.46 11.77 4.70
CA LYS A 2 20.23 12.64 4.07
C LYS A 2 19.49 12.47 2.99
N THR A 3 19.32 11.90 2.71
CA THR A 3 18.93 11.64 1.52
C THR A 3 17.55 11.62 1.36
N LEU A 4 16.88 11.24 2.11
CA LEU A 4 15.65 11.09 1.94
C LEU A 4 14.91 12.16 1.58
N LYS A 5 15.09 13.16 2.00
CA LYS A 5 14.31 14.14 1.77
C LYS A 5 13.94 14.29 0.38
N PHE A 6 14.68 14.20 -0.44
CA PHE A 6 14.35 14.50 -1.69
C PHE A 6 13.51 13.65 -2.35
N ILE A 7 13.47 12.69 -1.98
CA ILE A 7 12.72 11.79 -2.55
C ILE A 7 11.46 12.31 -2.79
N VAL A 8 10.92 12.82 -1.94
CA VAL A 8 9.71 13.27 -2.00
C VAL A 8 9.36 13.97 -3.18
N LEU A 9 9.94 14.83 -3.50
CA LEU A 9 9.60 15.51 -4.53
C LEU A 9 9.53 14.87 -5.71
N ALA A 10 10.28 14.31 -5.96
CA ALA A 10 10.39 13.72 -7.17
C ALA A 10 9.18 13.07 -7.41
N ALA A 11 8.56 12.85 -6.54
CA ALA A 11 7.49 12.13 -6.71
C ALA A 11 6.66 12.44 -7.80
N MET A 12 6.65 13.08 -8.23
CA MET A 12 5.80 13.30 -9.09
C MET A 12 5.62 12.51 -10.10
N MET A 13 5.47 11.98 -10.33
CA MET A 13 5.20 11.37 -11.20
C MET A 13 4.91 10.48 -11.96
N VAL A 14 4.60 10.08 -12.27
CA VAL A 14 4.41 9.43 -13.06
C VAL A 14 3.74 8.53 -13.44
N CYS A 15 3.43 8.11 -13.69
CA CYS A 15 2.50 7.45 -13.85
C CYS A 15 2.12 6.75 -14.97
N GLY A 16 2.04 5.77 -15.10
CA GLY A 16 1.58 5.06 -16.14
C GLY A 16 0.31 4.46 -15.69
N ILE A 17 -0.67 4.63 -16.37
CA ILE A 17 -1.89 4.02 -16.08
C ILE A 17 -1.86 2.70 -16.75
N ASN A 18 -1.73 1.67 -16.04
CA ASN A 18 -1.75 0.37 -16.60
C ASN A 18 -3.18 -0.06 -16.54
N ALA A 19 -3.81 0.04 -17.63
CA ALA A 19 -5.16 -0.39 -17.69
C ALA A 19 -5.15 -1.87 -17.81
N MET A 20 -5.30 -2.57 -16.75
CA MET A 20 -5.43 -3.96 -16.85
C MET A 20 -6.86 -4.19 -16.56
N ALA A 21 -7.62 -4.41 -17.51
CA ALA A 21 -9.01 -4.64 -17.32
C ALA A 21 -9.21 -6.02 -16.80
N ASP A 22 -9.55 -6.14 -15.60
CA ASP A 22 -10.00 -7.40 -15.10
C ASP A 22 -11.45 -7.40 -15.53
N ASN A 23 -11.83 -8.33 -16.32
CA ASN A 23 -13.13 -8.39 -16.87
C ASN A 23 -14.27 -8.40 -15.88
N HIS A 24 -14.01 -8.77 -14.66
CA HIS A 24 -15.10 -8.87 -13.71
C HIS A 24 -15.38 -7.58 -12.97
N ASP A 25 -14.39 -6.79 -12.69
CA ASP A 25 -14.58 -5.65 -11.84
C ASP A 25 -14.29 -4.31 -12.49
N ASN A 26 -13.86 -4.26 -13.72
CA ASN A 26 -13.55 -3.02 -14.41
C ASN A 26 -12.62 -2.13 -13.58
N LEU A 27 -11.57 -2.72 -13.08
CA LEU A 27 -10.63 -1.99 -12.24
C LEU A 27 -9.47 -1.44 -13.07
N VAL A 28 -9.03 -0.26 -12.72
CA VAL A 28 -7.89 0.38 -13.38
C VAL A 28 -6.87 0.72 -12.30
N TYR A 29 -5.61 0.34 -12.53
CA TYR A 29 -4.57 0.52 -11.55
C TYR A 29 -3.60 1.61 -11.94
N ASN A 30 -3.26 2.50 -11.01
CA ASN A 30 -2.30 3.55 -11.25
C ASN A 30 -1.20 3.42 -10.21
N ASN A 31 0.02 3.15 -10.65
CA ASN A 31 1.15 2.94 -9.75
C ASN A 31 1.96 4.21 -9.62
N GLU A 32 2.44 4.49 -8.40
CA GLU A 32 3.31 5.61 -8.15
C GLU A 32 4.67 5.07 -7.79
N GLU A 33 5.71 5.50 -8.47
CA GLU A 33 7.07 5.03 -8.24
C GLU A 33 8.00 6.19 -7.98
N VAL A 34 8.99 5.96 -7.12
CA VAL A 34 10.03 6.91 -6.86
C VAL A 34 11.33 6.14 -6.97
N ASN A 35 12.20 6.54 -7.89
CA ASN A 35 13.48 5.88 -8.13
C ASN A 35 13.32 4.37 -8.38
N GLY A 36 12.32 3.99 -9.12
CA GLY A 36 12.12 2.59 -9.46
C GLY A 36 11.43 1.77 -8.38
N VAL A 37 11.07 2.39 -7.27
CA VAL A 37 10.43 1.66 -6.19
C VAL A 37 8.99 2.11 -6.09
N MET A 38 8.06 1.17 -6.02
CA MET A 38 6.65 1.51 -5.97
C MET A 38 6.28 1.98 -4.58
N VAL A 39 5.86 3.23 -4.45
CA VAL A 39 5.51 3.80 -3.16
C VAL A 39 4.00 3.90 -2.96
N GLY A 40 3.23 3.62 -3.96
CA GLY A 40 1.78 3.63 -3.81
C GLY A 40 1.07 3.09 -5.02
N GLN A 41 -0.20 2.82 -4.87
CA GLN A 41 -1.02 2.36 -5.98
C GLN A 41 -2.43 2.82 -5.69
N THR A 42 -3.08 3.44 -6.66
CA THR A 42 -4.49 3.80 -6.54
C THR A 42 -5.27 2.93 -7.51
N VAL A 43 -6.34 2.33 -7.03
CA VAL A 43 -7.20 1.49 -7.84
C VAL A 43 -8.51 2.25 -8.06
N TYR A 44 -8.88 2.37 -9.32
CA TYR A 44 -10.13 3.03 -9.67
C TYR A 44 -11.14 2.02 -10.20
N LYS A 45 -12.39 2.32 -10.06
CA LYS A 45 -13.42 1.47 -10.60
C LYS A 45 -14.06 2.25 -11.73
N ASN A 46 -14.29 1.59 -12.84
CA ASN A 46 -14.92 2.25 -13.98
C ASN A 46 -16.44 2.10 -13.83
N VAL A 47 -17.11 3.21 -13.58
CA VAL A 47 -18.56 3.20 -13.40
C VAL A 47 -19.13 4.15 -14.45
N ASP A 48 -19.87 3.62 -15.40
CA ASP A 48 -20.48 4.40 -16.47
C ASP A 48 -19.45 5.26 -17.21
N ASN A 49 -18.32 4.64 -17.54
CA ASN A 49 -17.23 5.28 -18.28
C ASN A 49 -16.56 6.41 -17.48
N MET A 50 -16.71 6.44 -16.17
CA MET A 50 -16.02 7.37 -15.33
C MET A 50 -15.19 6.62 -14.32
N LEU A 51 -13.97 7.06 -14.07
CA LEU A 51 -13.12 6.42 -13.08
C LEU A 51 -13.43 7.01 -11.72
N VAL A 52 -13.74 6.13 -10.77
CA VAL A 52 -14.09 6.52 -9.43
C VAL A 52 -13.06 5.90 -8.49
N ASN A 53 -12.61 6.63 -7.48
CA ASN A 53 -11.67 6.09 -6.50
C ASN A 53 -12.28 4.86 -5.85
N TYR A 54 -11.45 3.85 -5.59
CA TYR A 54 -11.94 2.61 -5.01
C TYR A 54 -11.03 2.18 -3.86
N LEU A 55 -9.76 1.89 -4.13
CA LEU A 55 -8.80 1.46 -3.12
C LEU A 55 -7.51 2.22 -3.33
N GLN A 56 -6.71 2.34 -2.27
CA GLN A 56 -5.41 2.96 -2.38
C GLN A 56 -4.46 2.25 -1.44
N TYR A 57 -3.24 2.00 -1.91
CA TYR A 57 -2.22 1.37 -1.11
C TYR A 57 -1.04 2.33 -0.98
N ILE A 58 -0.46 2.41 0.20
CA ILE A 58 0.70 3.26 0.46
C ILE A 58 1.77 2.37 1.06
N TYR A 59 2.97 2.36 0.46
CA TYR A 59 4.03 1.48 0.88
C TYR A 59 5.17 2.30 1.46
N LYS A 60 5.77 1.81 2.54
CA LYS A 60 6.94 2.42 3.15
C LYS A 60 8.08 1.42 3.18
N TYR A 61 9.31 1.92 3.09
CA TYR A 61 10.48 1.07 3.02
C TYR A 61 11.56 1.58 3.98
N ASP A 62 12.45 0.69 4.40
CA ASP A 62 13.59 1.09 5.24
C ASP A 62 14.73 1.53 4.32
N ASN A 63 15.88 1.87 4.89
CA ASN A 63 16.99 2.37 4.10
C ASN A 63 17.69 1.27 3.32
N GLN A 64 17.28 0.00 3.45
CA GLN A 64 17.80 -1.07 2.64
C GLN A 64 16.76 -1.42 1.57
N GLN A 65 15.74 -0.55 1.39
CA GLN A 65 14.71 -0.73 0.38
C GLN A 65 13.87 -1.97 0.62
N ARG A 66 13.72 -2.38 1.87
CA ARG A 66 12.80 -3.47 2.20
C ARG A 66 11.49 -2.87 2.71
N MET A 67 10.38 -3.40 2.28
CA MET A 67 9.07 -2.86 2.67
C MET A 67 8.85 -3.01 4.17
N THR A 68 8.49 -1.94 4.85
CA THR A 68 8.21 -1.98 6.28
C THR A 68 6.73 -1.79 6.56
N GLU A 69 5.98 -1.23 5.66
CA GLU A 69 4.57 -1.04 5.90
C GLU A 69 3.76 -1.01 4.61
N ASN A 70 2.60 -1.59 4.63
CA ASN A 70 1.67 -1.59 3.51
C ASN A 70 0.33 -1.17 4.10
N LEU A 71 -0.09 0.06 3.81
CA LEU A 71 -1.34 0.58 4.33
C LEU A 71 -2.37 0.57 3.20
N SER A 72 -3.53 0.04 3.44
CA SER A 72 -4.60 0.09 2.47
C SER A 72 -5.74 0.95 2.96
N GLN A 73 -6.35 1.67 2.07
CA GLN A 73 -7.46 2.56 2.39
C GLN A 73 -8.59 2.35 1.37
N LYS A 74 -9.80 2.61 1.78
CA LYS A 74 -10.96 2.47 0.92
C LYS A 74 -11.60 3.84 0.74
N TRP A 75 -12.15 4.08 -0.45
CA TRP A 75 -12.82 5.33 -0.73
C TRP A 75 -14.26 5.22 -0.27
N ASN A 76 -14.73 6.17 0.53
CA ASN A 76 -16.08 6.11 1.03
C ASN A 76 -17.03 7.05 0.26
N GLY A 77 -16.59 7.60 -0.85
CA GLY A 77 -17.38 8.54 -1.62
C GLY A 77 -16.98 9.97 -1.36
N ASN A 78 -16.19 10.23 -0.31
CA ASN A 78 -15.80 11.56 0.07
C ASN A 78 -14.34 11.64 0.49
N GLU A 79 -13.82 10.63 1.13
CA GLU A 79 -12.44 10.64 1.59
C GLU A 79 -11.90 9.23 1.71
N TRP A 80 -10.59 9.12 1.83
CA TRP A 80 -9.94 7.83 2.00
C TRP A 80 -10.02 7.44 3.46
N ILE A 81 -10.49 6.20 3.73
CA ILE A 81 -10.63 5.69 5.09
C ILE A 81 -9.66 4.54 5.28
N ASN A 82 -8.91 4.52 6.35
CA ASN A 82 -8.00 3.43 6.66
C ASN A 82 -8.74 2.10 6.72
N ASP A 83 -8.10 1.05 6.25
CA ASP A 83 -8.70 -0.28 6.24
C ASP A 83 -7.76 -1.28 6.90
N VAL A 84 -6.60 -1.53 6.34
CA VAL A 84 -5.66 -2.53 6.83
C VAL A 84 -4.26 -1.97 6.82
N CYS A 85 -3.46 -2.32 7.81
CA CYS A 85 -2.06 -1.97 7.83
C CYS A 85 -1.26 -3.24 8.10
N ILE A 86 -0.32 -3.58 7.21
CA ILE A 86 0.54 -4.72 7.42
C ILE A 86 1.93 -4.17 7.65
N ARG A 87 2.58 -4.60 8.72
CA ARG A 87 3.92 -4.16 9.03
C ARG A 87 4.88 -5.33 8.92
N TYR A 88 6.09 -5.06 8.43
CA TYR A 88 7.09 -6.06 8.21
C TYR A 88 8.29 -5.73 9.09
N GLN A 89 8.71 -6.70 9.91
CA GLN A 89 9.83 -6.49 10.82
C GLN A 89 10.87 -7.53 10.49
N TYR A 90 12.09 -7.08 10.19
CA TYR A 90 13.15 -7.97 9.74
C TYR A 90 14.14 -8.20 10.87
N GLU A 91 14.46 -9.48 11.17
CA GLU A 91 15.43 -9.80 12.17
C GLU A 91 16.27 -10.94 11.61
N GLY A 92 17.52 -10.68 11.26
CA GLY A 92 18.39 -11.68 10.67
C GLY A 92 17.80 -12.12 9.34
N LYS A 93 17.57 -13.42 9.21
CA LYS A 93 17.02 -13.94 7.98
C LYS A 93 15.52 -14.14 8.07
N GLN A 94 14.88 -13.62 9.11
CA GLN A 94 13.45 -13.80 9.27
C GLN A 94 12.70 -12.50 9.14
N VAL A 95 11.46 -12.58 8.70
CA VAL A 95 10.61 -11.42 8.63
C VAL A 95 9.30 -11.78 9.31
N THR A 96 8.82 -10.91 10.16
CA THR A 96 7.53 -11.09 10.82
C THR A 96 6.57 -10.09 10.23
N THR A 97 5.42 -10.57 9.73
CA THR A 97 4.39 -9.69 9.21
C THR A 97 3.29 -9.61 10.25
N THR A 98 2.91 -8.41 10.60
CA THR A 98 1.88 -8.16 11.59
C THR A 98 0.71 -7.45 10.91
N TYR A 99 -0.48 -7.96 11.14
CA TYR A 99 -1.67 -7.46 10.45
C TYR A 99 -2.52 -6.65 11.41
N TYR A 100 -2.89 -5.45 11.01
CA TYR A 100 -3.74 -4.59 11.81
C TYR A 100 -4.98 -4.19 11.01
N LYS A 101 -6.11 -4.14 11.67
CA LYS A 101 -7.35 -3.75 11.01
C LYS A 101 -7.82 -2.44 11.62
N TRP A 102 -8.30 -1.52 10.80
CA TRP A 102 -8.75 -0.24 11.30
C TRP A 102 -10.08 -0.40 12.06
N SER A 103 -10.15 0.20 13.24
CA SER A 103 -11.37 0.18 14.04
C SER A 103 -12.00 1.56 13.95
N LYS A 104 -13.19 1.64 13.37
CA LYS A 104 -13.88 2.91 13.24
C LYS A 104 -14.28 3.44 14.60
N ASN A 105 -14.61 2.57 15.53
CA ASN A 105 -15.04 2.99 16.84
C ASN A 105 -13.89 3.54 17.66
N LYS A 106 -12.73 2.90 17.61
CA LYS A 106 -11.59 3.35 18.40
C LYS A 106 -10.73 4.35 17.64
N LYS A 107 -10.95 4.51 16.35
CA LYS A 107 -10.15 5.35 15.48
C LYS A 107 -8.67 5.02 15.58
N GLU A 108 -8.37 3.73 15.52
CA GLU A 108 -6.98 3.28 15.56
C GLU A 108 -6.89 1.91 14.91
N PHE A 109 -5.67 1.50 14.58
CA PHE A 109 -5.45 0.18 14.03
C PHE A 109 -5.37 -0.80 15.18
N VAL A 110 -6.05 -1.93 15.06
CA VAL A 110 -6.08 -2.96 16.09
C VAL A 110 -5.41 -4.19 15.56
N LEU A 111 -4.49 -4.76 16.35
CA LEU A 111 -3.76 -5.96 15.97
C LEU A 111 -4.70 -7.14 15.80
N VAL A 112 -4.46 -7.91 14.77
CA VAL A 112 -5.17 -9.17 14.54
C VAL A 112 -4.16 -10.30 14.74
N PRO A 113 -4.02 -10.84 15.96
CA PRO A 113 -2.96 -11.79 16.25
C PRO A 113 -2.97 -13.05 15.40
N SER A 114 -4.13 -13.51 15.03
CA SER A 114 -4.22 -14.75 14.25
C SER A 114 -3.62 -14.60 12.87
N MET A 115 -3.31 -13.39 12.42
CA MET A 115 -2.75 -13.19 11.11
C MET A 115 -1.30 -12.71 11.17
N THR A 116 -0.65 -12.85 12.31
CA THR A 116 0.77 -12.53 12.45
C THR A 116 1.58 -13.76 12.05
N VAL A 117 2.51 -13.61 11.12
CA VAL A 117 3.27 -14.72 10.59
C VAL A 117 4.75 -14.39 10.55
N THR A 118 5.59 -15.33 10.96
CA THR A 118 7.05 -15.18 10.86
C THR A 118 7.55 -16.24 9.87
N MET A 119 8.38 -15.82 8.93
CA MET A 119 8.91 -16.75 7.95
C MET A 119 10.31 -16.34 7.55
N ASP A 120 11.00 -17.22 6.83
CA ASP A 120 12.32 -16.90 6.35
C ASP A 120 12.19 -15.89 5.23
N ALA A 121 13.00 -14.86 5.28
CA ALA A 121 12.95 -13.84 4.26
C ALA A 121 13.29 -14.38 2.87
N GLU A 122 14.05 -15.46 2.81
CA GLU A 122 14.44 -16.02 1.54
C GLU A 122 13.29 -16.72 0.81
N THR A 123 12.21 -17.01 1.50
CA THR A 123 11.11 -17.71 0.86
C THR A 123 9.97 -16.76 0.50
N MET A 124 10.17 -15.48 0.63
CA MET A 124 9.13 -14.53 0.33
C MET A 124 9.05 -14.17 -1.13
#